data_9ae799b501e6a134b4348217e3e2d7fc
#
_entry.id   9ae799b501e6a134b4348217e3e2d7fc
#
_cell.length_a   1.000
_cell.length_b   1.000
_cell.length_c   1.000
_cell.angle_alpha   90.00
_cell.angle_beta   90.00
_cell.angle_gamma   90.00
#
_symmetry.space_group_name_H-M   'P 1'
#
loop_
_entity.id
_entity.type
_entity.pdbx_description
1 polymer ?
#
loop_
_entity_poly.entity_id
_entity_poly.type
_entity_poly.pdbx_seq_one_letter_code
_entity_poly.pdbx_strand_id
1 'polypeptide(L)'
;DGSGATTFLIAIPACMPLFQKLKMNLWVEATIVALAAGIMNVMPWGGPTVRAAAAMSGLGYEVTGSELWVGIMPAWIAGLVTCLLVAAFLGKKEAKRIAAGIPAQEVTGLTEAKTTNTSNELARSGWRWYFNVALILVILYILVTNRLSPAVTFMIGYCVLLIVNYPSVDLQHKIINSHAQAAFLMVSIVFAAGAFTGVVKNSGMLASMTDALVSIIPTSMGTFIAPIVGLFSVPLSLLFDPDSYYYGVMPVIANAVSAMGGNALAVAKASIMGQMTLGFPLSPLTGATFLLLGLSGLPVFSGGVGGP
;
A
#
# COMPACT_ATOMS: atom_id res chain seq x y z
N ASP A 1 -1.69 -7.27 5.35
CA ASP A 1 -1.91 -5.90 5.76
C ASP A 1 -2.47 -5.11 4.59
N GLY A 2 -2.71 -4.14 4.28
CA GLY A 2 -3.20 -3.31 3.16
C GLY A 2 -2.75 -1.86 3.34
N SER A 3 -1.83 -1.64 4.30
CA SER A 3 -1.27 -0.32 4.62
C SER A 3 0.24 -0.43 4.78
N GLY A 4 0.97 0.21 3.87
CA GLY A 4 2.43 0.22 3.92
C GLY A 4 2.99 0.85 5.20
N ALA A 5 2.37 1.90 5.70
CA ALA A 5 2.80 2.55 6.94
C ALA A 5 2.69 1.61 8.15
N THR A 6 1.59 0.88 8.28
CA THR A 6 1.41 -0.11 9.35
C THR A 6 2.42 -1.25 9.23
N THR A 7 2.69 -1.71 8.01
CA THR A 7 3.72 -2.73 7.76
C THR A 7 5.08 -2.26 8.26
N PHE A 8 5.47 -1.02 7.96
CA PHE A 8 6.76 -0.48 8.41
C PHE A 8 6.84 -0.35 9.92
N LEU A 9 5.78 0.14 10.57
CA LEU A 9 5.72 0.30 12.03
C LEU A 9 5.84 -1.03 12.78
N ILE A 10 5.42 -2.13 12.18
CA ILE A 10 5.45 -3.46 12.81
C ILE A 10 6.71 -4.24 12.38
N ALA A 11 6.96 -4.34 11.07
CA ALA A 11 7.99 -5.23 10.55
C ALA A 11 9.41 -4.76 10.87
N ILE A 12 9.70 -3.45 10.73
CA ILE A 12 11.05 -2.93 10.95
C ILE A 12 11.46 -3.09 12.42
N PRO A 13 10.71 -2.60 13.42
CA PRO A 13 11.13 -2.78 14.82
C PRO A 13 11.18 -4.26 15.25
N ALA A 14 10.36 -5.11 14.64
CA ALA A 14 10.37 -6.54 14.96
C ALA A 14 11.59 -7.29 14.39
N CYS A 15 12.04 -6.91 13.19
CA CYS A 15 13.17 -7.57 12.50
C CYS A 15 14.51 -6.93 12.84
N MET A 16 14.56 -5.64 13.15
CA MET A 16 15.79 -4.89 13.43
C MET A 16 16.73 -5.57 14.45
N PRO A 17 16.26 -6.07 15.63
CA PRO A 17 17.15 -6.72 16.57
C PRO A 17 17.83 -7.96 16.00
N LEU A 18 17.14 -8.69 15.10
CA LEU A 18 17.71 -9.85 14.40
C LEU A 18 18.80 -9.42 13.41
N PHE A 19 18.54 -8.40 12.61
CA PHE A 19 19.50 -7.86 11.64
C PHE A 19 20.76 -7.31 12.34
N GLN A 20 20.59 -6.61 13.45
CA GLN A 20 21.70 -6.10 14.27
C GLN A 20 22.52 -7.25 14.88
N LYS A 21 21.85 -8.27 15.45
CA LYS A 21 22.51 -9.45 16.03
C LYS A 21 23.32 -10.23 14.98
N LEU A 22 22.81 -10.33 13.76
CA LEU A 22 23.45 -10.98 12.64
C LEU A 22 24.47 -10.07 11.91
N LYS A 23 24.65 -8.82 12.35
CA LYS A 23 25.52 -7.82 11.70
C LYS A 23 25.18 -7.60 10.23
N MET A 24 23.91 -7.70 9.88
CA MET A 24 23.39 -7.46 8.54
C MET A 24 23.21 -5.96 8.29
N ASN A 25 23.29 -5.56 7.03
CA ASN A 25 23.08 -4.18 6.64
C ASN A 25 21.58 -3.81 6.72
N LEU A 26 21.23 -2.74 7.43
CA LEU A 26 19.85 -2.27 7.61
C LEU A 26 19.19 -1.84 6.28
N TRP A 27 19.99 -1.45 5.27
CA TRP A 27 19.47 -1.21 3.92
C TRP A 27 18.81 -2.44 3.31
N VAL A 28 19.30 -3.63 3.62
CA VAL A 28 18.74 -4.89 3.13
C VAL A 28 17.37 -5.13 3.78
N GLU A 29 17.25 -4.88 5.09
CA GLU A 29 15.98 -4.94 5.79
C GLU A 29 14.97 -3.97 5.19
N ALA A 30 15.32 -2.69 5.12
CA ALA A 30 14.45 -1.66 4.58
C ALA A 30 13.99 -1.98 3.14
N THR A 31 14.90 -2.47 2.28
CA THR A 31 14.57 -2.83 0.90
C THR A 31 13.59 -4.00 0.83
N ILE A 32 13.82 -5.06 1.60
CA ILE A 32 12.93 -6.25 1.60
C ILE A 32 11.56 -5.88 2.15
N VAL A 33 11.50 -5.13 3.25
CA VAL A 33 10.24 -4.70 3.86
C VAL A 33 9.47 -3.76 2.94
N ALA A 34 10.16 -2.82 2.27
CA ALA A 34 9.56 -1.92 1.29
C ALA A 34 8.96 -2.67 0.10
N LEU A 35 9.72 -3.61 -0.47
CA LEU A 35 9.27 -4.43 -1.60
C LEU A 35 8.07 -5.30 -1.21
N ALA A 36 8.14 -5.97 -0.07
CA ALA A 36 7.04 -6.79 0.42
C ALA A 36 5.78 -5.97 0.72
N ALA A 37 5.93 -4.81 1.35
CA ALA A 37 4.83 -3.89 1.63
C ALA A 37 4.17 -3.41 0.33
N GLY A 38 4.95 -3.06 -0.70
CA GLY A 38 4.43 -2.66 -1.99
C GLY A 38 3.59 -3.74 -2.64
N ILE A 39 4.08 -4.98 -2.70
CA ILE A 39 3.38 -6.11 -3.31
C ILE A 39 2.12 -6.49 -2.51
N MET A 40 2.17 -6.45 -1.19
CA MET A 40 1.02 -6.79 -0.35
C MET A 40 -0.01 -5.66 -0.26
N ASN A 41 0.32 -4.44 -0.68
CA ASN A 41 -0.59 -3.30 -0.62
C ASN A 41 -1.70 -3.36 -1.69
N VAL A 42 -1.55 -4.19 -2.71
CA VAL A 42 -2.56 -4.36 -3.79
C VAL A 42 -3.65 -5.39 -3.49
N MET A 43 -3.72 -5.91 -2.28
CA MET A 43 -4.79 -6.82 -1.85
C MET A 43 -6.19 -6.20 -2.04
N PRO A 44 -7.29 -6.98 -2.05
CA PRO A 44 -8.65 -6.46 -2.30
C PRO A 44 -9.08 -5.31 -1.39
N TRP A 45 -8.52 -5.27 -0.19
CA TRP A 45 -8.73 -4.22 0.84
C TRP A 45 -7.58 -3.22 0.90
N GLY A 46 -6.58 -3.37 0.04
CA GLY A 46 -5.41 -2.49 0.00
C GLY A 46 -5.74 -1.10 -0.54
N GLY A 47 -4.94 -0.13 -0.11
CA GLY A 47 -5.14 1.27 -0.45
C GLY A 47 -5.32 1.55 -1.96
N PRO A 48 -4.41 1.08 -2.84
CA PRO A 48 -4.53 1.27 -4.29
C PRO A 48 -5.80 0.67 -4.87
N THR A 49 -6.12 -0.56 -4.46
CA THR A 49 -7.25 -1.33 -5.00
C THR A 49 -8.59 -0.68 -4.62
N VAL A 50 -8.72 -0.25 -3.37
CA VAL A 50 -9.93 0.45 -2.88
C VAL A 50 -10.09 1.81 -3.57
N ARG A 51 -9.00 2.56 -3.74
CA ARG A 51 -9.02 3.86 -4.45
C ARG A 51 -9.41 3.69 -5.92
N ALA A 52 -8.81 2.72 -6.61
CA ALA A 52 -9.15 2.42 -8.00
C ALA A 52 -10.63 2.03 -8.13
N ALA A 53 -11.14 1.16 -7.27
CA ALA A 53 -12.55 0.79 -7.28
C ALA A 53 -13.47 2.01 -7.03
N ALA A 54 -13.16 2.84 -6.04
CA ALA A 54 -13.92 4.05 -5.74
C ALA A 54 -13.92 5.05 -6.91
N ALA A 55 -12.77 5.27 -7.54
CA ALA A 55 -12.65 6.16 -8.69
C ALA A 55 -13.42 5.63 -9.91
N MET A 56 -13.36 4.32 -10.18
CA MET A 56 -14.13 3.70 -11.26
C MET A 56 -15.63 3.74 -11.00
N SER A 57 -16.06 3.55 -9.74
CA SER A 57 -17.47 3.75 -9.35
C SER A 57 -17.94 5.18 -9.58
N GLY A 58 -17.10 6.17 -9.34
CA GLY A 58 -17.35 7.57 -9.68
C GLY A 58 -17.59 7.80 -11.18
N LEU A 59 -16.98 7.01 -12.05
CA LEU A 59 -17.22 7.03 -13.51
C LEU A 59 -18.49 6.28 -13.93
N GLY A 60 -19.10 5.50 -13.03
CA GLY A 60 -20.30 4.70 -13.30
C GLY A 60 -20.03 3.22 -13.57
N TYR A 61 -18.80 2.75 -13.32
CA TYR A 61 -18.48 1.32 -13.38
C TYR A 61 -18.75 0.67 -12.02
N GLU A 62 -19.65 -0.27 -11.96
CA GLU A 62 -19.88 -1.08 -10.75
C GLU A 62 -18.78 -2.14 -10.65
N VAL A 63 -17.72 -1.83 -9.89
CA VAL A 63 -16.59 -2.73 -9.70
C VAL A 63 -16.12 -2.69 -8.25
N THR A 64 -15.85 -3.86 -7.70
CA THR A 64 -15.32 -4.03 -6.34
C THR A 64 -13.79 -4.17 -6.35
N GLY A 65 -13.16 -3.89 -5.21
CA GLY A 65 -11.72 -4.14 -5.05
C GLY A 65 -11.34 -5.61 -5.28
N SER A 66 -12.22 -6.54 -4.88
CA SER A 66 -11.99 -7.97 -5.10
C SER A 66 -11.98 -8.36 -6.58
N GLU A 67 -12.88 -7.79 -7.38
CA GLU A 67 -12.92 -8.05 -8.84
C GLU A 67 -11.69 -7.47 -9.56
N LEU A 68 -11.25 -6.29 -9.17
CA LEU A 68 -10.02 -5.72 -9.69
C LEU A 68 -8.82 -6.60 -9.32
N TRP A 69 -8.74 -7.05 -8.07
CA TRP A 69 -7.64 -7.88 -7.58
C TRP A 69 -7.59 -9.25 -8.26
N VAL A 70 -8.71 -9.92 -8.45
CA VAL A 70 -8.75 -11.20 -9.19
C VAL A 70 -8.16 -11.02 -10.59
N GLY A 71 -8.44 -9.90 -11.24
CA GLY A 71 -7.89 -9.62 -12.57
C GLY A 71 -6.39 -9.37 -12.63
N ILE A 72 -5.75 -9.00 -11.49
CA ILE A 72 -4.29 -8.78 -11.39
C ILE A 72 -3.56 -9.92 -10.66
N MET A 73 -4.28 -10.94 -10.19
CA MET A 73 -3.73 -12.05 -9.40
C MET A 73 -2.48 -12.72 -10.03
N PRO A 74 -2.43 -13.01 -11.34
CA PRO A 74 -1.23 -13.61 -11.94
C PRO A 74 0.00 -12.73 -11.79
N ALA A 75 -0.16 -11.41 -11.98
CA ALA A 75 0.93 -10.46 -11.83
C ALA A 75 1.33 -10.28 -10.35
N TRP A 76 0.36 -10.32 -9.45
CA TRP A 76 0.63 -10.30 -8.00
C TRP A 76 1.45 -11.52 -7.56
N ILE A 77 1.11 -12.72 -8.05
CA ILE A 77 1.89 -13.95 -7.79
C ILE A 77 3.32 -13.80 -8.34
N ALA A 78 3.48 -13.29 -9.57
CA ALA A 78 4.80 -13.02 -10.13
C ALA A 78 5.60 -12.03 -9.29
N GLY A 79 4.95 -10.97 -8.79
CA GLY A 79 5.54 -10.01 -7.86
C GLY A 79 6.00 -10.65 -6.55
N LEU A 80 5.18 -11.54 -5.97
CA LEU A 80 5.52 -12.27 -4.75
C LEU A 80 6.75 -13.18 -4.95
N VAL A 81 6.77 -13.93 -6.06
CA VAL A 81 7.93 -14.77 -6.42
C VAL A 81 9.17 -13.91 -6.60
N THR A 82 9.06 -12.77 -7.29
CA THR A 82 10.17 -11.83 -7.48
C THR A 82 10.68 -11.29 -6.13
N CYS A 83 9.78 -10.95 -5.21
CA CYS A 83 10.15 -10.51 -3.86
C CYS A 83 10.96 -11.58 -3.12
N LEU A 84 10.52 -12.82 -3.16
CA LEU A 84 11.23 -13.94 -2.54
C LEU A 84 12.62 -14.18 -3.18
N LEU A 85 12.72 -14.08 -4.50
CA LEU A 85 14.00 -14.22 -5.21
C LEU A 85 14.97 -13.07 -4.86
N VAL A 86 14.47 -11.83 -4.81
CA VAL A 86 15.27 -10.68 -4.40
C VAL A 86 15.73 -10.81 -2.95
N ALA A 87 14.84 -11.21 -2.04
CA ALA A 87 15.19 -11.45 -0.64
C ALA A 87 16.26 -12.53 -0.50
N ALA A 88 16.13 -13.65 -1.23
CA ALA A 88 17.13 -14.72 -1.24
C ALA A 88 18.47 -14.26 -1.83
N PHE A 89 18.45 -13.46 -2.90
CA PHE A 89 19.64 -12.89 -3.52
C PHE A 89 20.36 -11.93 -2.56
N LEU A 90 19.63 -10.98 -1.96
CA LEU A 90 20.19 -10.04 -1.00
C LEU A 90 20.71 -10.75 0.25
N GLY A 91 19.99 -11.74 0.75
CA GLY A 91 20.45 -12.57 1.89
C GLY A 91 21.74 -13.33 1.59
N LYS A 92 21.87 -13.93 0.38
CA LYS A 92 23.12 -14.58 -0.06
C LYS A 92 24.28 -13.58 -0.19
N LYS A 93 24.00 -12.38 -0.70
CA LYS A 93 25.01 -11.31 -0.82
C LYS A 93 25.50 -10.86 0.55
N GLU A 94 24.58 -10.68 1.50
CA GLU A 94 24.92 -10.33 2.89
C GLU A 94 25.70 -11.46 3.58
N ALA A 95 25.31 -12.70 3.43
CA ALA A 95 26.06 -13.83 3.98
C ALA A 95 27.52 -13.88 3.49
N LYS A 96 27.76 -13.62 2.18
CA LYS A 96 29.10 -13.51 1.62
C LYS A 96 29.87 -12.32 2.19
N ARG A 97 29.22 -11.16 2.37
CA ARG A 97 29.82 -9.97 2.98
C ARG A 97 30.29 -10.23 4.41
N ILE A 98 29.42 -10.85 5.21
CA ILE A 98 29.70 -11.20 6.61
C ILE A 98 30.85 -12.22 6.68
N ALA A 99 30.84 -13.25 5.83
CA ALA A 99 31.90 -14.25 5.76
C ALA A 99 33.26 -13.65 5.34
N ALA A 100 33.24 -12.60 4.52
CA ALA A 100 34.44 -11.86 4.11
C ALA A 100 34.93 -10.85 5.19
N GLY A 101 34.26 -10.75 6.35
CA GLY A 101 34.62 -9.82 7.42
C GLY A 101 34.42 -8.35 7.09
N ILE A 102 33.66 -8.03 6.02
CA ILE A 102 33.39 -6.64 5.62
C ILE A 102 32.37 -6.05 6.58
N PRO A 103 32.65 -4.91 7.25
CA PRO A 103 31.71 -4.31 8.20
C PRO A 103 30.40 -3.90 7.52
N ALA A 104 29.31 -3.89 8.28
CA ALA A 104 28.06 -3.28 7.83
C ALA A 104 28.28 -1.76 7.70
N GLN A 105 27.56 -1.14 6.78
CA GLN A 105 27.55 0.31 6.67
C GLN A 105 27.02 0.90 8.00
N GLU A 106 27.83 1.71 8.67
CA GLU A 106 27.40 2.38 9.90
C GLU A 106 26.28 3.35 9.56
N VAL A 107 25.16 3.17 10.23
CA VAL A 107 24.00 4.05 10.13
C VAL A 107 24.04 4.96 11.35
N THR A 108 24.52 6.19 11.15
CA THR A 108 24.48 7.26 12.14
C THR A 108 23.09 7.87 12.14
N GLY A 109 22.24 7.46 13.06
CA GLY A 109 20.93 8.07 13.21
C GLY A 109 19.83 7.15 13.74
N LEU A 110 20.20 6.13 14.52
CA LEU A 110 19.22 5.43 15.33
C LEU A 110 18.64 6.41 16.35
N THR A 111 17.64 7.19 15.91
CA THR A 111 16.70 7.72 16.88
C THR A 111 16.10 6.47 17.52
N GLU A 112 16.42 6.20 18.78
CA GLU A 112 15.67 5.23 19.56
C GLU A 112 14.20 5.56 19.34
N ALA A 113 13.57 4.85 18.39
CA ALA A 113 12.13 4.85 18.31
C ALA A 113 11.74 4.43 19.73
N LYS A 114 11.31 5.39 20.53
CA LYS A 114 10.68 5.11 21.81
C LYS A 114 9.58 4.12 21.48
N THR A 115 9.92 2.86 21.57
CA THR A 115 8.96 1.79 21.67
C THR A 115 8.17 2.18 22.91
N THR A 116 7.08 2.86 22.67
CA THR A 116 6.13 3.16 23.74
C THR A 116 5.84 1.79 24.34
N ASN A 117 6.22 1.60 25.59
CA ASN A 117 6.03 0.38 26.38
C ASN A 117 4.55 -0.09 26.47
N THR A 118 3.68 0.56 25.74
CA THR A 118 2.27 0.21 25.53
C THR A 118 2.09 -1.15 24.86
N SER A 119 3.11 -1.65 24.13
CA SER A 119 3.02 -2.95 23.46
C SER A 119 3.04 -4.15 24.43
N ASN A 120 3.70 -4.03 25.58
CA ASN A 120 3.79 -5.14 26.54
C ASN A 120 2.52 -5.31 27.39
N GLU A 121 1.78 -4.24 27.66
CA GLU A 121 0.50 -4.34 28.40
C GLU A 121 -0.64 -4.91 27.53
N LEU A 122 -0.53 -4.79 26.21
CA LEU A 122 -1.54 -5.24 25.26
C LEU A 122 -1.23 -6.61 24.62
N ALA A 123 -0.06 -7.19 24.91
CA ALA A 123 0.31 -8.50 24.39
C ALA A 123 -0.65 -9.57 24.94
N ARG A 124 -1.48 -10.12 24.07
CA ARG A 124 -2.47 -11.15 24.40
C ARG A 124 -1.84 -12.53 24.19
N SER A 125 -1.59 -13.24 25.30
CA SER A 125 -1.07 -14.60 25.32
C SER A 125 -2.19 -15.62 25.59
N GLY A 126 -1.94 -16.87 25.24
CA GLY A 126 -2.88 -17.97 25.47
C GLY A 126 -3.92 -18.15 24.38
N TRP A 127 -5.13 -18.63 24.74
CA TRP A 127 -6.19 -18.99 23.78
C TRP A 127 -6.63 -17.81 22.86
N ARG A 128 -6.55 -16.57 23.36
CA ARG A 128 -6.90 -15.37 22.58
C ARG A 128 -6.02 -15.19 21.36
N TRP A 129 -4.76 -15.58 21.42
CA TRP A 129 -3.87 -15.55 20.26
C TRP A 129 -4.39 -16.48 19.15
N TYR A 130 -4.72 -17.74 19.50
CA TYR A 130 -5.27 -18.70 18.53
C TYR A 130 -6.60 -18.23 17.97
N PHE A 131 -7.46 -17.66 18.83
CA PHE A 131 -8.73 -17.07 18.40
C PHE A 131 -8.51 -15.94 17.40
N ASN A 132 -7.58 -15.02 17.66
CA ASN A 132 -7.29 -13.90 16.75
C ASN A 132 -6.75 -14.39 15.40
N VAL A 133 -5.89 -15.40 15.40
CA VAL A 133 -5.42 -16.02 14.15
C VAL A 133 -6.58 -16.65 13.39
N ALA A 134 -7.45 -17.42 14.06
CA ALA A 134 -8.62 -18.00 13.43
C ALA A 134 -9.56 -16.93 12.88
N LEU A 135 -9.81 -15.86 13.64
CA LEU A 135 -10.65 -14.73 13.19
C LEU A 135 -10.08 -14.07 11.94
N ILE A 136 -8.76 -13.83 11.90
CA ILE A 136 -8.09 -13.27 10.71
C ILE A 136 -8.28 -14.20 9.52
N LEU A 137 -8.07 -15.50 9.67
CA LEU A 137 -8.25 -16.47 8.58
C LEU A 137 -9.70 -16.50 8.06
N VAL A 138 -10.69 -16.40 8.95
CA VAL A 138 -12.11 -16.32 8.57
C VAL A 138 -12.39 -15.02 7.80
N ILE A 139 -11.89 -13.88 8.29
CA ILE A 139 -12.02 -12.59 7.59
C ILE A 139 -11.40 -12.67 6.20
N LEU A 140 -10.17 -13.19 6.08
CA LEU A 140 -9.48 -13.35 4.81
C LEU A 140 -10.26 -14.27 3.85
N TYR A 141 -10.80 -15.37 4.36
CA TYR A 141 -11.64 -16.28 3.57
C TYR A 141 -12.90 -15.58 3.03
N ILE A 142 -13.61 -14.82 3.87
CA ILE A 142 -14.81 -14.08 3.46
C ILE A 142 -14.46 -13.02 2.39
N LEU A 143 -13.35 -12.29 2.58
CA LEU A 143 -12.89 -11.26 1.64
C LEU A 143 -12.48 -11.84 0.28
N VAL A 144 -11.72 -12.93 0.27
CA VAL A 144 -11.27 -13.58 -0.97
C VAL A 144 -12.43 -14.21 -1.73
N THR A 145 -13.38 -14.83 -0.99
CA THR A 145 -14.57 -15.44 -1.60
C THR A 145 -15.68 -14.43 -1.94
N ASN A 146 -15.48 -13.14 -1.60
CA ASN A 146 -16.43 -12.06 -1.85
C ASN A 146 -17.86 -12.35 -1.33
N ARG A 147 -17.97 -13.08 -0.19
CA ARG A 147 -19.25 -13.48 0.41
C ARG A 147 -19.99 -12.31 1.03
N LEU A 148 -19.25 -11.35 1.58
CA LEU A 148 -19.76 -10.12 2.17
C LEU A 148 -18.91 -8.95 1.66
N SER A 149 -19.49 -7.75 1.65
CA SER A 149 -18.70 -6.55 1.32
C SER A 149 -17.56 -6.36 2.32
N PRO A 150 -16.40 -5.85 1.90
CA PRO A 150 -15.26 -5.63 2.79
C PRO A 150 -15.62 -4.79 4.03
N ALA A 151 -16.46 -3.76 3.86
CA ALA A 151 -16.88 -2.90 4.95
C ALA A 151 -17.63 -3.69 6.05
N VAL A 152 -18.60 -4.52 5.66
CA VAL A 152 -19.37 -5.37 6.60
C VAL A 152 -18.47 -6.40 7.25
N THR A 153 -17.59 -7.04 6.49
CA THR A 153 -16.67 -8.05 6.99
C THR A 153 -15.72 -7.48 8.05
N PHE A 154 -15.12 -6.32 7.78
CA PHE A 154 -14.24 -5.67 8.76
C PHE A 154 -15.01 -5.15 9.97
N MET A 155 -16.21 -4.62 9.78
CA MET A 155 -17.03 -4.13 10.89
C MET A 155 -17.39 -5.25 11.86
N ILE A 156 -17.87 -6.39 11.35
CA ILE A 156 -18.17 -7.56 12.17
C ILE A 156 -16.90 -8.09 12.84
N GLY A 157 -15.83 -8.27 12.07
CA GLY A 157 -14.55 -8.75 12.58
C GLY A 157 -13.97 -7.86 13.68
N TYR A 158 -14.07 -6.54 13.52
CA TYR A 158 -13.62 -5.57 14.52
C TYR A 158 -14.46 -5.62 15.80
N CYS A 159 -15.80 -5.70 15.70
CA CYS A 159 -16.67 -5.86 16.85
C CYS A 159 -16.34 -7.15 17.64
N VAL A 160 -16.18 -8.27 16.94
CA VAL A 160 -15.81 -9.55 17.55
C VAL A 160 -14.44 -9.47 18.23
N LEU A 161 -13.46 -8.84 17.56
CA LEU A 161 -12.12 -8.63 18.11
C LEU A 161 -12.16 -7.78 19.38
N LEU A 162 -12.94 -6.70 19.41
CA LEU A 162 -13.08 -5.82 20.57
C LEU A 162 -13.69 -6.57 21.77
N ILE A 163 -14.78 -7.31 21.56
CA ILE A 163 -15.48 -8.02 22.62
C ILE A 163 -14.58 -9.11 23.25
N VAL A 164 -13.87 -9.87 22.42
CA VAL A 164 -13.06 -11.00 22.91
C VAL A 164 -11.75 -10.54 23.56
N ASN A 165 -11.10 -9.52 22.99
CA ASN A 165 -9.79 -9.08 23.49
C ASN A 165 -9.89 -8.00 24.58
N TYR A 166 -10.94 -7.18 24.54
CA TYR A 166 -11.10 -6.03 25.43
C TYR A 166 -12.46 -6.09 26.16
N PRO A 167 -12.57 -6.85 27.25
CA PRO A 167 -13.83 -7.08 27.95
C PRO A 167 -14.37 -5.83 28.68
N SER A 168 -13.53 -4.85 28.97
CA SER A 168 -13.94 -3.59 29.61
C SER A 168 -14.30 -2.54 28.56
N VAL A 169 -15.43 -1.88 28.74
CA VAL A 169 -15.89 -0.80 27.85
C VAL A 169 -14.88 0.36 27.80
N ASP A 170 -14.27 0.70 28.94
CA ASP A 170 -13.25 1.74 29.00
C ASP A 170 -12.02 1.42 28.14
N LEU A 171 -11.61 0.14 28.16
CA LEU A 171 -10.50 -0.34 27.31
C LEU A 171 -10.89 -0.29 25.82
N GLN A 172 -12.11 -0.67 25.49
CA GLN A 172 -12.63 -0.58 24.13
C GLN A 172 -12.62 0.87 23.63
N HIS A 173 -13.11 1.80 24.45
CA HIS A 173 -13.08 3.24 24.16
C HIS A 173 -11.63 3.74 23.95
N LYS A 174 -10.70 3.33 24.80
CA LYS A 174 -9.29 3.71 24.67
C LYS A 174 -8.69 3.22 23.33
N ILE A 175 -8.99 1.98 22.93
CA ILE A 175 -8.53 1.43 21.66
C ILE A 175 -9.18 2.13 20.47
N ILE A 176 -10.49 2.37 20.50
CA ILE A 176 -11.19 3.10 19.45
C ILE A 176 -10.61 4.50 19.29
N ASN A 177 -10.46 5.23 20.39
CA ASN A 177 -9.93 6.60 20.37
C ASN A 177 -8.47 6.66 19.88
N SER A 178 -7.63 5.67 20.16
CA SER A 178 -6.25 5.64 19.68
C SER A 178 -6.14 5.53 18.16
N HIS A 179 -7.16 5.01 17.48
CA HIS A 179 -7.22 4.89 16.02
C HIS A 179 -8.17 5.88 15.34
N ALA A 180 -8.97 6.61 16.13
CA ALA A 180 -10.01 7.50 15.61
C ALA A 180 -9.47 8.58 14.68
N GLN A 181 -8.31 9.17 14.99
CA GLN A 181 -7.69 10.20 14.14
C GLN A 181 -7.34 9.66 12.76
N ALA A 182 -6.72 8.48 12.70
CA ALA A 182 -6.36 7.85 11.43
C ALA A 182 -7.60 7.49 10.61
N ALA A 183 -8.63 6.94 11.26
CA ALA A 183 -9.90 6.63 10.61
C ALA A 183 -10.59 7.89 10.07
N PHE A 184 -10.64 8.97 10.85
CA PHE A 184 -11.24 10.24 10.44
C PHE A 184 -10.51 10.86 9.24
N LEU A 185 -9.18 10.85 9.24
CA LEU A 185 -8.39 11.33 8.10
C LEU A 185 -8.71 10.53 6.82
N MET A 186 -8.75 9.20 6.90
CA MET A 186 -9.09 8.36 5.74
C MET A 186 -10.49 8.63 5.21
N VAL A 187 -11.47 8.74 6.09
CA VAL A 187 -12.86 9.06 5.71
C VAL A 187 -12.93 10.45 5.05
N SER A 188 -12.25 11.44 5.62
CA SER A 188 -12.22 12.81 5.08
C SER A 188 -11.62 12.85 3.67
N ILE A 189 -10.52 12.10 3.42
CA ILE A 189 -9.91 12.00 2.10
C ILE A 189 -10.89 11.37 1.09
N VAL A 190 -11.57 10.29 1.47
CA VAL A 190 -12.54 9.63 0.58
C VAL A 190 -13.71 10.56 0.24
N PHE A 191 -14.24 11.32 1.22
CA PHE A 191 -15.28 12.31 0.97
C PHE A 191 -14.80 13.45 0.05
N ALA A 192 -13.61 14.00 0.31
CA ALA A 192 -13.02 15.04 -0.52
C ALA A 192 -12.80 14.56 -1.97
N ALA A 193 -12.29 13.33 -2.12
CA ALA A 193 -12.10 12.70 -3.42
C ALA A 193 -13.43 12.47 -4.16
N GLY A 194 -14.47 12.04 -3.45
CA GLY A 194 -15.81 11.90 -4.01
C GLY A 194 -16.39 13.24 -4.49
N ALA A 195 -16.25 14.29 -3.68
CA ALA A 195 -16.66 15.64 -4.05
C ALA A 195 -15.90 16.16 -5.29
N PHE A 196 -14.56 15.99 -5.30
CA PHE A 196 -13.72 16.37 -6.44
C PHE A 196 -14.14 15.63 -7.72
N THR A 197 -14.27 14.30 -7.65
CA THR A 197 -14.69 13.49 -8.80
C THR A 197 -16.09 13.90 -9.29
N GLY A 198 -17.01 14.18 -8.36
CA GLY A 198 -18.33 14.67 -8.70
C GLY A 198 -18.32 16.02 -9.44
N VAL A 199 -17.49 16.96 -8.98
CA VAL A 199 -17.31 18.26 -9.64
C VAL A 199 -16.71 18.07 -11.04
N VAL A 200 -15.61 17.35 -11.16
CA VAL A 200 -14.92 17.13 -12.44
C VAL A 200 -15.82 16.45 -13.47
N LYS A 201 -16.63 15.46 -13.03
CA LYS A 201 -17.55 14.74 -13.89
C LYS A 201 -18.74 15.62 -14.34
N ASN A 202 -19.38 16.30 -13.39
CA ASN A 202 -20.65 17.03 -13.67
C ASN A 202 -20.42 18.42 -14.26
N SER A 203 -19.23 19.01 -14.14
CA SER A 203 -18.88 20.29 -14.78
C SER A 203 -18.52 20.18 -16.26
N GLY A 204 -18.39 18.96 -16.80
CA GLY A 204 -17.91 18.74 -18.15
C GLY A 204 -16.38 18.77 -18.29
N MET A 205 -15.62 19.06 -17.23
CA MET A 205 -14.16 19.07 -17.24
C MET A 205 -13.59 17.73 -17.69
N LEU A 206 -14.14 16.61 -17.16
CA LEU A 206 -13.70 15.28 -17.53
C LEU A 206 -13.87 15.03 -19.03
N ALA A 207 -14.98 15.44 -19.61
CA ALA A 207 -15.22 15.32 -21.04
C ALA A 207 -14.20 16.14 -21.85
N SER A 208 -13.98 17.41 -21.50
CA SER A 208 -13.00 18.27 -22.18
C SER A 208 -11.57 17.73 -22.08
N MET A 209 -11.17 17.22 -20.92
CA MET A 209 -9.84 16.58 -20.75
C MET A 209 -9.72 15.29 -21.58
N THR A 210 -10.81 14.51 -21.64
CA THR A 210 -10.88 13.31 -22.47
C THR A 210 -10.75 13.65 -23.95
N ASP A 211 -11.51 14.63 -24.44
CA ASP A 211 -11.46 15.07 -25.84
C ASP A 211 -10.06 15.57 -26.22
N ALA A 212 -9.41 16.32 -25.33
CA ALA A 212 -8.04 16.75 -25.53
C ALA A 212 -7.06 15.57 -25.65
N LEU A 213 -7.18 14.55 -24.81
CA LEU A 213 -6.34 13.35 -24.88
C LEU A 213 -6.61 12.55 -26.17
N VAL A 214 -7.89 12.35 -26.53
CA VAL A 214 -8.29 11.60 -27.73
C VAL A 214 -7.85 12.34 -29.01
N SER A 215 -7.77 13.67 -28.97
CA SER A 215 -7.27 14.45 -30.12
C SER A 215 -5.77 14.28 -30.38
N ILE A 216 -5.00 13.95 -29.34
CA ILE A 216 -3.54 13.77 -29.41
C ILE A 216 -3.18 12.31 -29.67
N ILE A 217 -3.94 11.38 -29.09
CA ILE A 217 -3.63 9.95 -29.13
C ILE A 217 -4.45 9.31 -30.27
N PRO A 218 -3.81 8.60 -31.21
CA PRO A 218 -4.53 7.87 -32.25
C PRO A 218 -5.50 6.84 -31.64
N THR A 219 -6.72 6.75 -32.15
CA THR A 219 -7.76 5.82 -31.65
C THR A 219 -7.31 4.34 -31.69
N SER A 220 -6.43 3.99 -32.64
CA SER A 220 -5.82 2.65 -32.72
C SER A 220 -4.96 2.30 -31.50
N MET A 221 -4.52 3.26 -30.71
CA MET A 221 -3.74 3.04 -29.50
C MET A 221 -4.59 2.77 -28.25
N GLY A 222 -5.90 2.88 -28.31
CA GLY A 222 -6.81 2.70 -27.16
C GLY A 222 -6.58 1.39 -26.40
N THR A 223 -6.29 0.29 -27.09
CA THR A 223 -6.00 -1.03 -26.48
C THR A 223 -4.60 -1.09 -25.85
N PHE A 224 -3.66 -0.26 -26.29
CA PHE A 224 -2.28 -0.25 -25.82
C PHE A 224 -2.05 0.69 -24.63
N ILE A 225 -2.97 1.61 -24.35
CA ILE A 225 -2.82 2.59 -23.26
C ILE A 225 -2.74 1.88 -21.90
N ALA A 226 -3.55 0.86 -21.65
CA ALA A 226 -3.49 0.14 -20.38
C ALA A 226 -2.12 -0.53 -20.13
N PRO A 227 -1.52 -1.28 -21.06
CA PRO A 227 -0.14 -1.75 -20.94
C PRO A 227 0.89 -0.62 -20.74
N ILE A 228 0.74 0.48 -21.46
CA ILE A 228 1.62 1.65 -21.31
C ILE A 228 1.50 2.24 -19.89
N VAL A 229 0.28 2.43 -19.41
CA VAL A 229 0.04 2.88 -18.03
C VAL A 229 0.66 1.91 -17.02
N GLY A 230 0.53 0.61 -17.23
CA GLY A 230 1.16 -0.41 -16.39
C GLY A 230 2.69 -0.27 -16.35
N LEU A 231 3.32 -0.05 -17.50
CA LEU A 231 4.76 0.12 -17.62
C LEU A 231 5.25 1.42 -16.94
N PHE A 232 4.51 2.53 -17.13
CA PHE A 232 4.86 3.82 -16.57
C PHE A 232 4.31 4.08 -15.17
N SER A 233 3.48 3.21 -14.62
CA SER A 233 2.84 3.42 -13.32
C SER A 233 3.86 3.48 -12.17
N VAL A 234 4.97 2.74 -12.23
CA VAL A 234 6.06 2.84 -11.23
C VAL A 234 6.76 4.20 -11.30
N PRO A 235 7.27 4.68 -12.46
CA PRO A 235 7.77 6.05 -12.58
C PRO A 235 6.74 7.13 -12.18
N LEU A 236 5.49 6.97 -12.56
CA LEU A 236 4.41 7.91 -12.19
C LEU A 236 4.18 7.97 -10.68
N SER A 237 4.39 6.89 -9.96
CA SER A 237 4.28 6.89 -8.49
C SER A 237 5.36 7.72 -7.79
N LEU A 238 6.43 8.10 -8.49
CA LEU A 238 7.42 9.06 -7.99
C LEU A 238 6.97 10.51 -8.17
N LEU A 239 6.08 10.77 -9.14
CA LEU A 239 5.60 12.11 -9.50
C LEU A 239 4.27 12.47 -8.85
N PHE A 240 3.44 11.49 -8.57
CA PHE A 240 2.11 11.68 -7.98
C PHE A 240 2.01 10.97 -6.64
N ASP A 241 1.34 11.62 -5.69
CA ASP A 241 0.82 10.90 -4.55
C ASP A 241 -0.37 10.01 -4.97
N PRO A 242 -0.70 8.99 -4.19
CA PRO A 242 -1.75 8.04 -4.58
C PRO A 242 -3.12 8.65 -4.80
N ASP A 243 -3.49 9.61 -3.96
CA ASP A 243 -4.82 10.20 -4.02
C ASP A 243 -4.97 11.07 -5.27
N SER A 244 -3.96 11.89 -5.60
CA SER A 244 -3.92 12.69 -6.83
C SER A 244 -3.96 11.81 -8.09
N TYR A 245 -3.26 10.67 -8.06
CA TYR A 245 -3.26 9.77 -9.22
C TYR A 245 -4.62 9.07 -9.40
N TYR A 246 -5.12 8.38 -8.37
CA TYR A 246 -6.34 7.58 -8.50
C TYR A 246 -7.60 8.42 -8.70
N TYR A 247 -7.66 9.61 -8.13
CA TYR A 247 -8.85 10.47 -8.25
C TYR A 247 -8.72 11.56 -9.32
N GLY A 248 -7.49 11.94 -9.69
CA GLY A 248 -7.25 12.98 -10.70
C GLY A 248 -6.87 12.43 -12.07
N VAL A 249 -5.84 11.60 -12.15
CA VAL A 249 -5.24 11.17 -13.42
C VAL A 249 -5.92 9.93 -14.00
N MET A 250 -6.08 8.89 -13.20
CA MET A 250 -6.61 7.59 -13.65
C MET A 250 -8.02 7.70 -14.26
N PRO A 251 -8.98 8.47 -13.70
CA PRO A 251 -10.31 8.62 -14.30
C PRO A 251 -10.28 9.23 -15.68
N VAL A 252 -9.41 10.20 -15.93
CA VAL A 252 -9.26 10.84 -17.22
C VAL A 252 -8.73 9.86 -18.27
N ILE A 253 -7.68 9.11 -17.93
CA ILE A 253 -7.12 8.08 -18.82
C ILE A 253 -8.15 6.96 -19.06
N ALA A 254 -8.84 6.49 -18.02
CA ALA A 254 -9.85 5.45 -18.15
C ALA A 254 -11.02 5.87 -19.05
N ASN A 255 -11.47 7.11 -18.91
CA ASN A 255 -12.54 7.67 -19.76
C ASN A 255 -12.07 7.86 -21.21
N ALA A 256 -10.83 8.33 -21.44
CA ALA A 256 -10.25 8.45 -22.77
C ALA A 256 -10.12 7.07 -23.46
N VAL A 257 -9.66 6.06 -22.75
CA VAL A 257 -9.56 4.68 -23.26
C VAL A 257 -10.95 4.13 -23.62
N SER A 258 -11.96 4.39 -22.79
CA SER A 258 -13.35 4.01 -23.08
C SER A 258 -13.88 4.70 -24.33
N ALA A 259 -13.63 6.01 -24.49
CA ALA A 259 -14.01 6.77 -25.67
C ALA A 259 -13.35 6.28 -26.97
N MET A 260 -12.14 5.72 -26.87
CA MET A 260 -11.42 5.09 -27.99
C MET A 260 -11.80 3.62 -28.23
N GLY A 261 -12.84 3.09 -27.53
CA GLY A 261 -13.28 1.70 -27.64
C GLY A 261 -12.43 0.67 -26.88
N GLY A 262 -11.52 1.12 -26.03
CA GLY A 262 -10.72 0.27 -25.15
C GLY A 262 -11.42 -0.08 -23.84
N ASN A 263 -10.74 -0.84 -23.00
CA ASN A 263 -11.28 -1.29 -21.70
C ASN A 263 -10.78 -0.37 -20.57
N ALA A 264 -11.69 0.46 -20.03
CA ALA A 264 -11.39 1.35 -18.89
C ALA A 264 -10.95 0.59 -17.63
N LEU A 265 -11.53 -0.59 -17.35
CA LEU A 265 -11.13 -1.42 -16.20
C LEU A 265 -9.71 -1.99 -16.34
N ALA A 266 -9.21 -2.14 -17.58
CA ALA A 266 -7.83 -2.53 -17.80
C ALA A 266 -6.86 -1.43 -17.35
N VAL A 267 -7.23 -0.15 -17.53
CA VAL A 267 -6.44 0.99 -17.02
C VAL A 267 -6.36 0.95 -15.49
N ALA A 268 -7.49 0.73 -14.82
CA ALA A 268 -7.52 0.62 -13.36
C ALA A 268 -6.62 -0.54 -12.85
N LYS A 269 -6.73 -1.71 -13.46
CA LYS A 269 -5.89 -2.88 -13.15
C LYS A 269 -4.39 -2.60 -13.37
N ALA A 270 -4.04 -1.99 -14.51
CA ALA A 270 -2.68 -1.63 -14.84
C ALA A 270 -2.10 -0.59 -13.84
N SER A 271 -2.93 0.36 -13.44
CA SER A 271 -2.56 1.38 -12.44
C SER A 271 -2.26 0.77 -11.07
N ILE A 272 -3.09 -0.17 -10.61
CA ILE A 272 -2.88 -0.85 -9.31
C ILE A 272 -1.53 -1.59 -9.29
N MET A 273 -1.12 -2.20 -10.39
CA MET A 273 0.10 -3.00 -10.45
C MET A 273 1.39 -2.19 -10.25
N GLY A 274 1.43 -0.94 -10.64
CA GLY A 274 2.63 -0.11 -10.56
C GLY A 274 2.52 1.04 -9.55
N GLN A 275 1.41 1.72 -9.57
CA GLN A 275 1.16 2.83 -8.67
C GLN A 275 0.96 2.32 -7.24
N MET A 276 1.74 2.79 -6.28
CA MET A 276 1.75 2.32 -4.89
C MET A 276 2.36 0.93 -4.65
N THR A 277 3.03 0.33 -5.61
CA THR A 277 3.81 -0.90 -5.39
C THR A 277 5.27 -0.57 -5.09
N LEU A 278 6.12 -0.54 -6.11
CA LEU A 278 7.54 -0.27 -5.93
C LEU A 278 7.86 1.22 -5.77
N GLY A 279 7.09 2.11 -6.38
CA GLY A 279 7.31 3.55 -6.29
C GLY A 279 6.88 4.16 -4.95
N PHE A 280 5.82 3.63 -4.35
CA PHE A 280 5.26 4.13 -3.09
C PHE A 280 6.29 4.24 -1.94
N PRO A 281 7.11 3.22 -1.61
CA PRO A 281 8.07 3.34 -0.52
C PRO A 281 9.35 4.10 -0.89
N LEU A 282 9.52 4.48 -2.16
CA LEU A 282 10.66 5.25 -2.66
C LEU A 282 10.30 6.70 -2.99
N SER A 283 9.01 7.02 -3.11
CA SER A 283 8.55 8.35 -3.48
C SER A 283 8.78 9.37 -2.36
N PRO A 284 9.43 10.51 -2.65
CA PRO A 284 9.57 11.59 -1.68
C PRO A 284 8.24 12.29 -1.36
N LEU A 285 7.17 11.99 -2.09
CA LEU A 285 5.84 12.57 -1.91
C LEU A 285 4.98 11.78 -0.91
N THR A 286 5.45 10.62 -0.45
CA THR A 286 4.71 9.78 0.49
C THR A 286 5.33 9.81 1.88
N GLY A 287 4.52 10.05 2.90
CA GLY A 287 4.96 9.99 4.30
C GLY A 287 5.51 8.62 4.72
N ALA A 288 5.10 7.57 4.01
CA ALA A 288 5.57 6.22 4.27
C ALA A 288 7.06 6.02 3.98
N THR A 289 7.62 6.73 2.97
CA THR A 289 9.07 6.72 2.70
C THR A 289 9.85 7.27 3.88
N PHE A 290 9.43 8.40 4.43
CA PHE A 290 10.08 9.01 5.59
C PHE A 290 9.94 8.13 6.84
N LEU A 291 8.80 7.47 7.00
CA LEU A 291 8.58 6.52 8.08
C LEU A 291 9.51 5.31 7.97
N LEU A 292 9.65 4.73 6.77
CA LEU A 292 10.56 3.61 6.49
C LEU A 292 12.00 3.99 6.85
N LEU A 293 12.47 5.13 6.34
CA LEU A 293 13.84 5.61 6.58
C LEU A 293 14.07 5.95 8.05
N GLY A 294 13.13 6.64 8.69
CA GLY A 294 13.20 6.99 10.10
C GLY A 294 13.25 5.78 11.03
N LEU A 295 12.40 4.77 10.79
CA LEU A 295 12.40 3.53 11.58
C LEU A 295 13.65 2.68 11.36
N SER A 296 14.19 2.69 10.13
CA SER A 296 15.42 1.96 9.79
C SER A 296 16.68 2.71 10.18
N GLY A 297 16.59 3.96 10.67
CA GLY A 297 17.74 4.80 10.97
C GLY A 297 18.54 5.23 9.74
N LEU A 298 17.96 5.12 8.54
CA LEU A 298 18.64 5.41 7.28
C LEU A 298 18.51 6.90 6.93
N PRO A 299 19.55 7.52 6.33
CA PRO A 299 19.48 8.91 5.91
C PRO A 299 18.47 9.10 4.80
N VAL A 300 17.68 10.17 4.87
CA VAL A 300 16.62 10.51 3.90
C VAL A 300 17.19 10.80 2.51
N PHE A 301 18.41 11.32 2.44
CA PHE A 301 19.17 11.52 1.20
C PHE A 301 20.65 11.24 1.47
N SER A 302 21.23 10.26 0.81
CA SER A 302 22.69 10.07 0.75
C SER A 302 23.33 10.92 -0.36
N GLY A 303 22.76 12.07 -0.64
CA GLY A 303 23.36 13.08 -1.52
C GLY A 303 24.30 13.93 -0.67
N GLY A 304 25.57 13.58 -0.72
CA GLY A 304 26.59 14.18 0.09
C GLY A 304 26.59 15.71 0.06
N VAL A 305 26.62 16.28 1.25
CA VAL A 305 27.50 17.44 1.49
C VAL A 305 28.33 17.03 2.69
N GLY A 306 29.60 16.81 2.43
CA GLY A 306 30.58 16.55 3.46
C GLY A 306 30.51 17.67 4.50
N GLY A 307 30.42 17.29 5.74
CA GLY A 307 30.82 18.12 6.85
C GLY A 307 32.19 17.66 7.32
N PRO A 308 32.96 18.53 7.92
CA PRO A 308 34.36 18.31 8.24
C PRO A 308 34.57 17.20 9.25
#